data_cb8eacdaee7feba4f097596289f61861
#
_entry.id   cb8eacdaee7feba4f097596289f61861
#
_cell.length_a   1.000
_cell.length_b   1.000
_cell.length_c   1.000
_cell.angle_alpha   90.00
_cell.angle_beta   90.00
_cell.angle_gamma   90.00
#
_symmetry.space_group_name_H-M   'P 1'
#
loop_
_entity.id
_entity.type
_entity.pdbx_description
1 polymer ?
#
loop_
_entity_poly.entity_id
_entity_poly.type
_entity_poly.pdbx_seq_one_letter_code
_entity_poly.pdbx_strand_id
1 'polypeptide(L)'
;MESKIKKYLSDPWMAYCAFTSKGLTKWVSDRTHLRLMHRAKLGMWPSIDSPVTFTEKMQWLKLNDHNPAYTTMVDKYRAKDLIASRVGSEHVVKTLGAWNSADDIDVSGLPEKFVLKTNHDCGGVLICTDKGHFDLNSAKDFFRGHLKQNYFYGCREWPYKNVKPVVFAEEFLESEGDNARDEDDNWEGIDEFDFFCFDGEPRLISYCHGDKNDSEKRYNDFYDTEWNLLPLAMGYASSEETIPAPEQLSDCLLYTSPS
;
A
#
# COMPACT_ATOMS: atom_id res chain seq x y z
N MET A 1 -20.84 6.13 -22.06
CA MET A 1 -21.48 6.57 -20.79
C MET A 1 -22.70 5.69 -20.45
N GLU A 2 -23.61 5.44 -21.37
CA GLU A 2 -24.80 4.60 -21.15
C GLU A 2 -24.52 3.17 -20.67
N SER A 3 -23.44 2.52 -21.09
CA SER A 3 -23.13 1.14 -20.66
C SER A 3 -22.74 1.04 -19.17
N LYS A 4 -22.04 2.05 -18.61
CA LYS A 4 -21.67 2.10 -17.19
C LYS A 4 -22.89 2.35 -16.29
N ILE A 5 -23.81 3.20 -16.74
CA ILE A 5 -25.03 3.50 -15.99
C ILE A 5 -25.93 2.24 -15.92
N LYS A 6 -26.11 1.53 -17.05
CA LYS A 6 -26.83 0.26 -17.07
C LYS A 6 -26.23 -0.77 -16.11
N LYS A 7 -24.89 -0.87 -16.04
CA LYS A 7 -24.18 -1.78 -15.13
C LYS A 7 -24.40 -1.44 -13.66
N TYR A 8 -24.43 -0.15 -13.31
CA TYR A 8 -24.72 0.29 -11.92
C TYR A 8 -26.20 0.10 -11.53
N LEU A 9 -27.13 0.20 -12.49
CA LEU A 9 -28.55 -0.06 -12.24
C LEU A 9 -28.87 -1.55 -12.08
N SER A 10 -28.09 -2.42 -12.73
CA SER A 10 -28.26 -3.88 -12.62
C SER A 10 -27.56 -4.49 -11.42
N ASP A 11 -26.56 -3.80 -10.83
CA ASP A 11 -25.82 -4.28 -9.66
C ASP A 11 -25.70 -3.17 -8.59
N PRO A 12 -26.58 -3.19 -7.57
CA PRO A 12 -26.57 -2.21 -6.50
C PRO A 12 -25.29 -2.24 -5.65
N TRP A 13 -24.60 -3.39 -5.61
CA TRP A 13 -23.33 -3.54 -4.87
C TRP A 13 -22.19 -2.83 -5.60
N MET A 14 -22.14 -2.95 -6.92
CA MET A 14 -21.20 -2.20 -7.74
C MET A 14 -21.46 -0.70 -7.65
N ALA A 15 -22.73 -0.27 -7.63
CA ALA A 15 -23.09 1.13 -7.43
C ALA A 15 -22.62 1.63 -6.06
N TYR A 16 -22.79 0.85 -4.99
CA TYR A 16 -22.32 1.21 -3.65
C TYR A 16 -20.79 1.38 -3.60
N CYS A 17 -20.04 0.45 -4.20
CA CYS A 17 -18.58 0.57 -4.33
C CYS A 17 -18.17 1.86 -5.08
N ALA A 18 -18.86 2.18 -6.18
CA ALA A 18 -18.59 3.39 -6.96
C ALA A 18 -18.94 4.69 -6.19
N PHE A 19 -19.98 4.69 -5.36
CA PHE A 19 -20.30 5.81 -4.48
C PHE A 19 -19.26 5.97 -3.37
N THR A 20 -18.77 4.86 -2.83
CA THR A 20 -17.71 4.85 -1.82
C THR A 20 -16.42 5.44 -2.38
N SER A 21 -15.99 5.04 -3.57
CA SER A 21 -14.78 5.57 -4.21
C SER A 21 -14.85 7.07 -4.50
N LYS A 22 -16.06 7.62 -4.63
CA LYS A 22 -16.32 9.07 -4.78
C LYS A 22 -16.53 9.80 -3.45
N GLY A 23 -16.40 9.10 -2.31
CA GLY A 23 -16.59 9.68 -0.97
C GLY A 23 -18.04 9.99 -0.62
N LEU A 24 -19.03 9.50 -1.37
CA LEU A 24 -20.45 9.79 -1.16
C LEU A 24 -21.07 8.97 -0.01
N THR A 25 -20.32 8.04 0.59
CA THR A 25 -20.77 7.18 1.70
C THR A 25 -20.22 7.61 3.06
N LYS A 26 -19.63 8.79 3.18
CA LYS A 26 -19.01 9.28 4.43
C LYS A 26 -19.98 9.38 5.60
N TRP A 27 -21.24 9.62 5.34
CA TRP A 27 -22.32 9.74 6.32
C TRP A 27 -22.86 8.37 6.81
N VAL A 28 -22.54 7.28 6.11
CA VAL A 28 -22.95 5.93 6.53
C VAL A 28 -22.14 5.51 7.76
N SER A 29 -22.80 4.96 8.77
CA SER A 29 -22.10 4.45 9.96
C SER A 29 -21.06 3.41 9.61
N ASP A 30 -19.95 3.39 10.34
CA ASP A 30 -18.82 2.49 10.04
C ASP A 30 -19.26 1.03 9.98
N ARG A 31 -20.06 0.59 10.94
CA ARG A 31 -20.62 -0.77 10.99
C ARG A 31 -21.46 -1.11 9.75
N THR A 32 -22.36 -0.22 9.37
CA THR A 32 -23.21 -0.41 8.18
C THR A 32 -22.37 -0.42 6.91
N HIS A 33 -21.42 0.52 6.80
CA HIS A 33 -20.52 0.59 5.67
C HIS A 33 -19.72 -0.71 5.50
N LEU A 34 -19.11 -1.22 6.56
CA LEU A 34 -18.32 -2.47 6.53
C LEU A 34 -19.18 -3.67 6.13
N ARG A 35 -20.43 -3.77 6.63
CA ARG A 35 -21.36 -4.82 6.22
C ARG A 35 -21.71 -4.76 4.73
N LEU A 36 -22.02 -3.55 4.24
CA LEU A 36 -22.35 -3.34 2.82
C LEU A 36 -21.15 -3.61 1.91
N MET A 37 -19.95 -3.15 2.28
CA MET A 37 -18.73 -3.40 1.52
C MET A 37 -18.36 -4.88 1.50
N HIS A 38 -18.47 -5.58 2.63
CA HIS A 38 -18.22 -7.02 2.69
C HIS A 38 -19.20 -7.79 1.78
N ARG A 39 -20.51 -7.44 1.84
CA ARG A 39 -21.51 -8.02 0.93
C ARG A 39 -21.19 -7.73 -0.54
N ALA A 40 -20.79 -6.49 -0.83
CA ALA A 40 -20.47 -6.06 -2.20
C ALA A 40 -19.24 -6.78 -2.78
N LYS A 41 -18.23 -7.03 -1.96
CA LYS A 41 -16.95 -7.61 -2.41
C LYS A 41 -16.94 -9.14 -2.39
N LEU A 42 -17.56 -9.75 -1.38
CA LEU A 42 -17.47 -11.19 -1.13
C LEU A 42 -18.79 -11.94 -1.36
N GLY A 43 -19.86 -11.24 -1.72
CA GLY A 43 -21.15 -11.86 -1.99
C GLY A 43 -21.90 -12.39 -0.77
N MET A 44 -21.39 -12.15 0.46
CA MET A 44 -21.99 -12.64 1.70
C MET A 44 -22.04 -11.56 2.78
N TRP A 45 -23.00 -11.67 3.70
CA TRP A 45 -23.09 -10.80 4.87
C TRP A 45 -22.10 -11.25 5.95
N PRO A 46 -21.32 -10.33 6.57
CA PRO A 46 -20.39 -10.70 7.63
C PRO A 46 -21.10 -10.89 8.96
N SER A 47 -20.64 -11.85 9.76
CA SER A 47 -20.92 -11.97 11.18
C SER A 47 -19.91 -11.14 11.98
N ILE A 48 -20.17 -9.83 12.12
CA ILE A 48 -19.22 -8.91 12.80
C ILE A 48 -19.17 -9.14 14.31
N ASP A 49 -20.30 -9.51 14.95
CA ASP A 49 -20.36 -9.68 16.40
C ASP A 49 -19.75 -11.02 16.88
N SER A 50 -19.75 -11.99 16.00
CA SER A 50 -19.16 -13.31 16.27
C SER A 50 -18.35 -13.75 15.03
N PRO A 51 -17.20 -13.09 14.75
CA PRO A 51 -16.43 -13.32 13.54
C PRO A 51 -15.75 -14.69 13.58
N VAL A 52 -15.90 -15.46 12.51
CA VAL A 52 -15.27 -16.77 12.32
C VAL A 52 -14.16 -16.71 11.28
N THR A 53 -14.48 -16.16 10.10
CA THR A 53 -13.53 -16.05 8.99
C THR A 53 -12.52 -14.93 9.20
N PHE A 54 -11.38 -15.03 8.52
CA PHE A 54 -10.35 -13.97 8.53
C PHE A 54 -10.94 -12.61 8.15
N THR A 55 -11.72 -12.56 7.07
CA THR A 55 -12.33 -11.30 6.61
C THR A 55 -13.32 -10.71 7.61
N GLU A 56 -14.08 -11.52 8.34
CA GLU A 56 -14.98 -11.06 9.41
C GLU A 56 -14.19 -10.52 10.61
N LYS A 57 -13.11 -11.21 11.01
CA LYS A 57 -12.20 -10.76 12.07
C LYS A 57 -11.59 -9.39 11.74
N MET A 58 -11.20 -9.19 10.47
CA MET A 58 -10.71 -7.88 9.99
C MET A 58 -11.78 -6.78 10.11
N GLN A 59 -13.06 -7.07 9.81
CA GLN A 59 -14.13 -6.08 10.00
C GLN A 59 -14.37 -5.77 11.49
N TRP A 60 -14.27 -6.79 12.35
CA TRP A 60 -14.36 -6.61 13.80
C TRP A 60 -13.23 -5.72 14.33
N LEU A 61 -11.98 -5.95 13.93
CA LEU A 61 -10.81 -5.14 14.31
C LEU A 61 -11.00 -3.67 13.89
N LYS A 62 -11.47 -3.40 12.67
CA LYS A 62 -11.75 -2.03 12.18
C LYS A 62 -12.74 -1.26 13.06
N LEU A 63 -13.65 -1.96 13.75
CA LEU A 63 -14.65 -1.36 14.62
C LEU A 63 -14.24 -1.27 16.09
N ASN A 64 -13.38 -2.15 16.56
CA ASN A 64 -13.17 -2.35 17.98
C ASN A 64 -11.72 -2.11 18.43
N ASP A 65 -10.75 -2.26 17.54
CA ASP A 65 -9.33 -2.07 17.86
C ASP A 65 -8.86 -0.68 17.40
N HIS A 66 -8.80 0.25 18.34
CA HIS A 66 -8.53 1.66 18.11
C HIS A 66 -7.29 2.13 18.89
N ASN A 67 -6.20 1.37 18.83
CA ASN A 67 -4.95 1.79 19.46
C ASN A 67 -4.37 3.02 18.74
N PRO A 68 -4.18 4.17 19.45
CA PRO A 68 -3.64 5.40 18.84
C PRO A 68 -2.26 5.23 18.18
N ALA A 69 -1.44 4.29 18.64
CA ALA A 69 -0.13 4.00 18.05
C ALA A 69 -0.23 3.57 16.57
N TYR A 70 -1.33 2.93 16.19
CA TYR A 70 -1.53 2.49 14.80
C TYR A 70 -1.58 3.66 13.81
N THR A 71 -2.01 4.84 14.24
CA THR A 71 -2.00 6.04 13.39
C THR A 71 -0.58 6.42 12.95
N THR A 72 0.40 6.28 13.83
CA THR A 72 1.82 6.49 13.48
C THR A 72 2.34 5.36 12.60
N MET A 73 1.94 4.12 12.86
CA MET A 73 2.42 2.94 12.13
C MET A 73 1.96 2.93 10.66
N VAL A 74 0.75 3.43 10.35
CA VAL A 74 0.25 3.50 8.97
C VAL A 74 0.65 4.77 8.23
N ASP A 75 1.17 5.77 8.93
CA ASP A 75 1.68 7.02 8.36
C ASP A 75 3.06 6.76 7.74
N LYS A 76 3.11 6.59 6.43
CA LYS A 76 4.34 6.22 5.70
C LYS A 76 5.52 7.16 5.94
N TYR A 77 5.26 8.40 6.32
CA TYR A 77 6.30 9.38 6.65
C TYR A 77 6.77 9.25 8.11
N ARG A 78 5.82 9.21 9.07
CA ARG A 78 6.15 9.16 10.51
C ARG A 78 6.57 7.78 11.00
N ALA A 79 6.09 6.71 10.34
CA ALA A 79 6.52 5.35 10.66
C ALA A 79 8.03 5.15 10.47
N LYS A 80 8.67 5.94 9.60
CA LYS A 80 10.12 5.87 9.37
C LYS A 80 10.94 6.13 10.62
N ASP A 81 10.59 7.16 11.41
CA ASP A 81 11.27 7.46 12.66
C ASP A 81 11.08 6.33 13.69
N LEU A 82 9.86 5.76 13.74
CA LEU A 82 9.55 4.63 14.60
C LEU A 82 10.38 3.40 14.21
N ILE A 83 10.46 3.07 12.92
CA ILE A 83 11.22 1.95 12.39
C ILE A 83 12.72 2.20 12.65
N ALA A 84 13.25 3.36 12.28
CA ALA A 84 14.65 3.72 12.48
C ALA A 84 15.08 3.62 13.96
N SER A 85 14.18 3.97 14.89
CA SER A 85 14.46 3.85 16.33
C SER A 85 14.59 2.39 16.83
N ARG A 86 14.10 1.42 16.10
CA ARG A 86 14.08 0.00 16.47
C ARG A 86 15.14 -0.82 15.74
N VAL A 87 15.31 -0.59 14.44
CA VAL A 87 16.16 -1.42 13.60
C VAL A 87 17.36 -0.68 13.00
N GLY A 88 17.48 0.63 13.23
CA GLY A 88 18.52 1.48 12.66
C GLY A 88 18.03 2.29 11.46
N SER A 89 18.60 3.47 11.28
CA SER A 89 18.24 4.38 10.17
C SER A 89 18.73 3.87 8.81
N GLU A 90 19.71 3.00 8.78
CA GLU A 90 20.26 2.36 7.58
C GLU A 90 19.28 1.41 6.90
N HIS A 91 18.27 0.92 7.63
CA HIS A 91 17.21 0.06 7.10
C HIS A 91 15.97 0.83 6.63
N VAL A 92 16.04 2.16 6.63
CA VAL A 92 14.91 3.01 6.25
C VAL A 92 15.29 3.89 5.06
N VAL A 93 14.50 3.85 4.00
CA VAL A 93 14.71 4.69 2.82
C VAL A 93 14.77 6.17 3.24
N LYS A 94 15.79 6.88 2.83
CA LYS A 94 16.05 8.26 3.23
C LYS A 94 14.96 9.20 2.75
N THR A 95 14.45 10.03 3.66
CA THR A 95 13.57 11.14 3.32
C THR A 95 14.39 12.36 2.90
N LEU A 96 14.08 12.94 1.76
CA LEU A 96 14.76 14.07 1.16
C LEU A 96 14.07 15.41 1.42
N GLY A 97 12.76 15.38 1.72
CA GLY A 97 11.96 16.57 2.03
C GLY A 97 10.52 16.20 2.36
N ALA A 98 9.77 17.12 2.99
CA ALA A 98 8.36 16.92 3.31
C ALA A 98 7.60 18.24 3.30
N TRP A 99 6.35 18.23 2.81
CA TRP A 99 5.52 19.41 2.63
C TRP A 99 4.06 19.13 3.04
N ASN A 100 3.48 20.06 3.81
CA ASN A 100 2.08 19.96 4.24
C ASN A 100 1.09 20.46 3.16
N SER A 101 1.57 21.18 2.15
CA SER A 101 0.80 21.65 1.02
C SER A 101 1.47 21.24 -0.29
N ALA A 102 0.66 20.89 -1.29
CA ALA A 102 1.17 20.60 -2.62
C ALA A 102 1.84 21.84 -3.26
N ASP A 103 1.39 23.04 -2.91
CA ASP A 103 1.95 24.29 -3.46
C ASP A 103 3.38 24.56 -2.95
N ASP A 104 3.71 24.03 -1.76
CA ASP A 104 5.03 24.17 -1.15
C ASP A 104 6.07 23.17 -1.66
N ILE A 105 5.67 22.19 -2.51
CA ILE A 105 6.61 21.21 -3.06
C ILE A 105 7.70 21.93 -3.84
N ASP A 106 8.94 21.75 -3.39
CA ASP A 106 10.16 22.25 -4.02
C ASP A 106 11.12 21.10 -4.29
N VAL A 107 11.37 20.84 -5.57
CA VAL A 107 12.26 19.79 -6.03
C VAL A 107 13.67 20.31 -6.37
N SER A 108 13.94 21.61 -6.22
CA SER A 108 15.20 22.24 -6.63
C SER A 108 16.41 21.61 -5.95
N GLY A 109 16.30 21.33 -4.64
CA GLY A 109 17.32 20.71 -3.83
C GLY A 109 17.35 19.16 -3.88
N LEU A 110 16.43 18.52 -4.60
CA LEU A 110 16.40 17.05 -4.70
C LEU A 110 17.42 16.54 -5.73
N PRO A 111 17.87 15.28 -5.63
CA PRO A 111 18.73 14.64 -6.63
C PRO A 111 18.03 14.51 -7.98
N GLU A 112 18.73 13.97 -8.98
CA GLU A 112 18.20 13.78 -10.35
C GLU A 112 17.03 12.77 -10.37
N LYS A 113 17.13 11.73 -9.53
CA LYS A 113 16.09 10.71 -9.37
C LYS A 113 15.54 10.76 -7.94
N PHE A 114 14.23 10.76 -7.80
CA PHE A 114 13.55 10.75 -6.51
C PHE A 114 12.14 10.20 -6.63
N VAL A 115 11.49 9.92 -5.51
CA VAL A 115 10.09 9.50 -5.44
C VAL A 115 9.32 10.46 -4.55
N LEU A 116 8.23 11.03 -5.07
CA LEU A 116 7.26 11.79 -4.26
C LEU A 116 6.11 10.87 -3.84
N LYS A 117 5.74 10.91 -2.57
CA LYS A 117 4.65 10.08 -2.01
C LYS A 117 3.77 10.88 -1.06
N THR A 118 2.49 10.49 -0.98
CA THR A 118 1.64 10.86 0.16
C THR A 118 1.78 9.83 1.28
N ASN A 119 1.68 10.30 2.54
CA ASN A 119 1.86 9.45 3.73
C ASN A 119 0.63 8.63 4.11
N HIS A 120 -0.57 8.99 3.65
CA HIS A 120 -1.86 8.63 4.24
C HIS A 120 -2.81 7.85 3.33
N ASP A 121 -2.44 7.63 2.07
CA ASP A 121 -3.31 6.96 1.10
C ASP A 121 -2.58 5.89 0.27
N CYS A 122 -3.31 5.26 -0.64
CA CYS A 122 -2.78 4.34 -1.63
C CYS A 122 -2.86 5.00 -3.02
N GLY A 123 -1.76 4.96 -3.77
CA GLY A 123 -1.67 5.49 -5.13
C GLY A 123 -1.17 6.93 -5.24
N GLY A 124 -0.94 7.64 -4.12
CA GLY A 124 -0.30 8.95 -4.10
C GLY A 124 1.22 8.86 -4.28
N VAL A 125 1.69 8.37 -5.44
CA VAL A 125 3.12 8.16 -5.75
C VAL A 125 3.43 8.69 -7.13
N LEU A 126 4.50 9.48 -7.24
CA LEU A 126 5.11 9.89 -8.51
C LEU A 126 6.61 9.60 -8.47
N ILE A 127 7.08 8.90 -9.48
CA ILE A 127 8.50 8.56 -9.64
C ILE A 127 9.12 9.54 -10.62
N CYS A 128 10.23 10.15 -10.24
CA CYS A 128 11.06 10.99 -11.10
C CYS A 128 12.37 10.28 -11.39
N THR A 129 12.58 9.89 -12.64
CA THR A 129 13.84 9.30 -13.14
C THR A 129 14.69 10.30 -13.90
N ASP A 130 14.13 11.45 -14.27
CA ASP A 130 14.78 12.58 -14.94
C ASP A 130 14.16 13.90 -14.48
N LYS A 131 14.89 14.62 -13.62
CA LYS A 131 14.43 15.88 -13.04
C LYS A 131 14.27 16.99 -14.08
N GLY A 132 15.06 16.95 -15.15
CA GLY A 132 14.99 17.95 -16.23
C GLY A 132 13.67 17.92 -17.00
N HIS A 133 13.01 16.76 -17.04
CA HIS A 133 11.72 16.54 -17.68
C HIS A 133 10.54 16.43 -16.69
N PHE A 134 10.77 16.62 -15.39
CA PHE A 134 9.74 16.47 -14.37
C PHE A 134 8.78 17.65 -14.34
N ASP A 135 7.50 17.40 -14.68
CA ASP A 135 6.45 18.43 -14.63
C ASP A 135 5.96 18.67 -13.20
N LEU A 136 6.61 19.62 -12.52
CA LEU A 136 6.28 19.99 -11.14
C LEU A 136 4.84 20.55 -11.01
N ASN A 137 4.29 21.22 -12.03
CA ASN A 137 2.94 21.78 -11.95
C ASN A 137 1.89 20.64 -11.97
N SER A 138 2.03 19.69 -12.88
CA SER A 138 1.18 18.50 -12.93
C SER A 138 1.32 17.68 -11.64
N ALA A 139 2.52 17.55 -11.08
CA ALA A 139 2.74 16.88 -9.80
C ALA A 139 2.02 17.59 -8.63
N LYS A 140 2.08 18.93 -8.56
CA LYS A 140 1.35 19.73 -7.57
C LYS A 140 -0.16 19.53 -7.68
N ASP A 141 -0.70 19.51 -8.89
CA ASP A 141 -2.14 19.27 -9.12
C ASP A 141 -2.55 17.86 -8.67
N PHE A 142 -1.75 16.86 -9.00
CA PHE A 142 -1.95 15.49 -8.55
C PHE A 142 -1.98 15.38 -7.02
N PHE A 143 -0.96 15.88 -6.33
CA PHE A 143 -0.89 15.80 -4.87
C PHE A 143 -1.95 16.67 -4.17
N ARG A 144 -2.37 17.79 -4.76
CA ARG A 144 -3.48 18.59 -4.25
C ARG A 144 -4.79 17.82 -4.21
N GLY A 145 -4.99 16.89 -5.17
CA GLY A 145 -6.10 15.94 -5.17
C GLY A 145 -5.99 14.91 -4.04
N HIS A 146 -4.81 14.32 -3.86
CA HIS A 146 -4.54 13.31 -2.85
C HIS A 146 -4.62 13.86 -1.42
N LEU A 147 -4.04 15.02 -1.14
CA LEU A 147 -4.07 15.65 0.19
C LEU A 147 -5.48 15.98 0.72
N LYS A 148 -6.49 16.08 -0.16
CA LYS A 148 -7.89 16.29 0.22
C LYS A 148 -8.63 15.00 0.60
N GLN A 149 -8.03 13.85 0.31
CA GLN A 149 -8.65 12.56 0.58
C GLN A 149 -8.38 12.14 2.03
N ASN A 150 -9.28 11.33 2.57
CA ASN A 150 -9.04 10.60 3.80
C ASN A 150 -9.38 9.14 3.54
N TYR A 151 -8.37 8.30 3.54
CA TYR A 151 -8.44 6.88 3.19
C TYR A 151 -9.41 6.09 4.08
N PHE A 152 -9.58 6.51 5.35
CA PHE A 152 -10.52 5.91 6.28
C PHE A 152 -11.93 5.78 5.69
N TYR A 153 -12.42 6.79 4.97
CA TYR A 153 -13.81 6.77 4.46
C TYR A 153 -14.05 5.72 3.38
N GLY A 154 -13.02 5.23 2.72
CA GLY A 154 -13.11 4.14 1.74
C GLY A 154 -13.21 2.77 2.39
N CYS A 155 -12.33 2.49 3.32
CA CYS A 155 -12.11 1.14 3.88
C CYS A 155 -12.48 1.01 5.35
N ARG A 156 -12.77 2.13 6.04
CA ARG A 156 -13.00 2.20 7.50
C ARG A 156 -11.83 1.58 8.29
N GLU A 157 -10.62 1.71 7.79
CA GLU A 157 -9.42 1.36 8.53
C GLU A 157 -9.11 2.47 9.52
N TRP A 158 -9.46 2.24 10.78
CA TRP A 158 -9.38 3.24 11.84
C TRP A 158 -8.01 3.94 11.95
N PRO A 159 -6.86 3.26 11.75
CA PRO A 159 -5.55 3.90 11.86
C PRO A 159 -5.39 5.12 10.95
N TYR A 160 -5.97 5.10 9.75
CA TYR A 160 -5.88 6.21 8.78
C TYR A 160 -6.74 7.42 9.11
N LYS A 161 -7.71 7.29 10.03
CA LYS A 161 -8.71 8.33 10.30
C LYS A 161 -8.11 9.67 10.67
N ASN A 162 -7.03 9.65 11.46
CA ASN A 162 -6.40 10.81 12.05
C ASN A 162 -4.99 11.11 11.50
N VAL A 163 -4.55 10.42 10.45
CA VAL A 163 -3.28 10.73 9.78
C VAL A 163 -3.37 12.12 9.18
N LYS A 164 -2.41 12.97 9.51
CA LYS A 164 -2.29 14.30 8.91
C LYS A 164 -1.62 14.17 7.55
N PRO A 165 -2.28 14.55 6.45
CA PRO A 165 -1.73 14.42 5.12
C PRO A 165 -0.43 15.21 4.93
N VAL A 166 0.57 14.58 4.32
CA VAL A 166 1.87 15.16 3.96
C VAL A 166 2.28 14.58 2.61
N VAL A 167 2.90 15.40 1.75
CA VAL A 167 3.71 14.91 0.63
C VAL A 167 5.15 14.88 1.07
N PHE A 168 5.87 13.81 0.80
CA PHE A 168 7.28 13.71 1.11
C PHE A 168 8.07 13.12 -0.05
N ALA A 169 9.35 13.48 -0.13
CA ALA A 169 10.28 12.95 -1.11
C ALA A 169 11.16 11.87 -0.46
N GLU A 170 11.37 10.79 -1.19
CA GLU A 170 12.28 9.71 -0.83
C GLU A 170 13.38 9.56 -1.87
N GLU A 171 14.48 8.99 -1.45
CA GLU A 171 15.52 8.51 -2.32
C GLU A 171 14.95 7.47 -3.29
N PHE A 172 15.36 7.57 -4.56
CA PHE A 172 15.00 6.58 -5.56
C PHE A 172 15.88 5.35 -5.36
N LEU A 173 15.24 4.20 -5.15
CA LEU A 173 15.93 2.91 -5.05
C LEU A 173 16.09 2.32 -6.45
N GLU A 174 17.31 1.94 -6.79
CA GLU A 174 17.62 1.18 -8.00
C GLU A 174 17.79 -0.30 -7.62
N SER A 175 17.26 -1.20 -8.43
CA SER A 175 17.58 -2.62 -8.28
C SER A 175 19.06 -2.82 -8.62
N GLU A 176 19.75 -3.62 -7.82
CA GLU A 176 21.09 -4.09 -8.17
C GLU A 176 20.95 -5.30 -9.09
N GLY A 177 21.53 -5.22 -10.31
CA GLY A 177 21.59 -6.33 -11.26
C GLY A 177 20.94 -6.06 -12.62
N ASP A 178 21.04 -7.05 -13.49
CA ASP A 178 20.59 -6.99 -14.90
C ASP A 178 19.06 -6.92 -15.07
N ASN A 179 18.29 -7.13 -13.99
CA ASN A 179 16.82 -7.14 -13.98
C ASN A 179 16.21 -5.76 -13.66
N ALA A 180 17.02 -4.71 -13.58
CA ALA A 180 16.53 -3.37 -13.23
C ALA A 180 15.82 -2.65 -14.38
N ARG A 181 16.03 -3.11 -15.62
CA ARG A 181 15.47 -2.50 -16.84
C ARG A 181 15.13 -3.54 -17.88
N ASP A 182 14.08 -3.28 -18.65
CA ASP A 182 13.70 -4.09 -19.79
C ASP A 182 14.67 -3.87 -20.98
N GLU A 183 14.47 -4.63 -22.09
CA GLU A 183 15.26 -4.52 -23.31
C GLU A 183 15.20 -3.10 -23.94
N ASP A 184 14.19 -2.30 -23.61
CA ASP A 184 13.97 -0.92 -24.05
C ASP A 184 14.49 0.13 -23.04
N ASP A 185 15.26 -0.28 -22.02
CA ASP A 185 15.83 0.57 -20.95
C ASP A 185 14.78 1.21 -20.01
N ASN A 186 13.55 0.64 -19.95
CA ASN A 186 12.53 1.07 -18.99
C ASN A 186 12.76 0.41 -17.63
N TRP A 187 12.44 1.14 -16.55
CA TRP A 187 12.52 0.63 -15.20
C TRP A 187 11.40 -0.37 -14.91
N GLU A 188 11.74 -1.63 -14.64
CA GLU A 188 10.79 -2.71 -14.35
C GLU A 188 10.24 -2.67 -12.92
N GLY A 189 10.88 -1.93 -12.03
CA GLY A 189 10.54 -1.84 -10.62
C GLY A 189 11.55 -2.52 -9.72
N ILE A 190 11.24 -2.59 -8.45
CA ILE A 190 12.01 -3.33 -7.45
C ILE A 190 11.21 -4.52 -6.97
N ASP A 191 11.91 -5.56 -6.57
CA ASP A 191 11.32 -6.70 -5.89
C ASP A 191 10.89 -6.32 -4.48
N GLU A 192 9.79 -6.88 -4.02
CA GLU A 192 9.19 -6.55 -2.73
C GLU A 192 8.94 -7.81 -1.92
N PHE A 193 9.34 -7.78 -0.65
CA PHE A 193 9.03 -8.81 0.33
C PHE A 193 8.06 -8.27 1.36
N ASP A 194 6.86 -8.85 1.45
CA ASP A 194 5.88 -8.53 2.48
C ASP A 194 5.84 -9.66 3.53
N PHE A 195 6.05 -9.30 4.79
CA PHE A 195 6.00 -10.25 5.89
C PHE A 195 4.66 -10.17 6.59
N PHE A 196 3.91 -11.26 6.58
CA PHE A 196 2.66 -11.39 7.32
C PHE A 196 2.96 -11.92 8.71
N CYS A 197 2.81 -11.03 9.71
CA CYS A 197 3.05 -11.35 11.11
C CYS A 197 1.74 -11.55 11.85
N PHE A 198 1.69 -12.57 12.71
CA PHE A 198 0.57 -12.89 13.57
C PHE A 198 1.07 -13.04 15.00
N ASP A 199 0.48 -12.25 15.91
CA ASP A 199 0.89 -12.21 17.31
C ASP A 199 2.40 -11.97 17.50
N GLY A 200 2.91 -11.03 16.68
CA GLY A 200 4.30 -10.66 16.72
C GLY A 200 5.28 -11.58 15.98
N GLU A 201 4.83 -12.70 15.42
CA GLU A 201 5.69 -13.66 14.72
C GLU A 201 5.41 -13.67 13.21
N PRO A 202 6.45 -13.58 12.34
CA PRO A 202 6.30 -13.78 10.91
C PRO A 202 5.87 -15.22 10.63
N ARG A 203 4.88 -15.40 9.75
CA ARG A 203 4.33 -16.72 9.41
C ARG A 203 4.26 -16.98 7.92
N LEU A 204 4.25 -15.91 7.13
CA LEU A 204 4.10 -15.98 5.69
C LEU A 204 4.88 -14.83 5.07
N ILE A 205 5.57 -15.10 3.98
CA ILE A 205 6.33 -14.13 3.18
C ILE A 205 5.72 -14.11 1.79
N SER A 206 5.38 -12.92 1.30
CA SER A 206 5.00 -12.68 -0.08
C SER A 206 6.19 -12.05 -0.80
N TYR A 207 6.63 -12.64 -1.89
CA TYR A 207 7.69 -12.13 -2.74
C TYR A 207 7.09 -11.70 -4.07
N CYS A 208 6.98 -10.40 -4.24
CA CYS A 208 6.42 -9.80 -5.45
C CYS A 208 7.57 -9.31 -6.35
N HIS A 209 7.71 -9.92 -7.52
CA HIS A 209 8.85 -9.71 -8.43
C HIS A 209 8.43 -9.67 -9.91
N GLY A 210 9.39 -9.38 -10.79
CA GLY A 210 9.17 -9.22 -12.23
C GLY A 210 8.64 -7.83 -12.61
N ASP A 211 8.22 -7.64 -13.84
CA ASP A 211 7.90 -6.34 -14.41
C ASP A 211 6.63 -5.72 -13.81
N LYS A 212 6.78 -4.59 -13.14
CA LYS A 212 5.64 -3.82 -12.57
C LYS A 212 4.73 -3.19 -13.62
N ASN A 213 5.23 -3.01 -14.82
CA ASN A 213 4.49 -2.39 -15.93
C ASN A 213 3.69 -3.41 -16.74
N ASP A 214 4.03 -4.71 -16.61
CA ASP A 214 3.38 -5.81 -17.29
C ASP A 214 2.83 -6.82 -16.28
N SER A 215 1.51 -6.82 -16.11
CA SER A 215 0.83 -7.73 -15.18
C SER A 215 0.94 -9.21 -15.53
N GLU A 216 1.31 -9.54 -16.78
CA GLU A 216 1.53 -10.93 -17.23
C GLU A 216 2.95 -11.42 -16.88
N LYS A 217 3.87 -10.48 -16.63
CA LYS A 217 5.24 -10.73 -16.21
C LYS A 217 5.51 -10.38 -14.73
N ARG A 218 4.47 -10.03 -13.99
CA ARG A 218 4.52 -9.76 -12.56
C ARG A 218 4.03 -10.99 -11.80
N TYR A 219 4.83 -11.47 -10.86
CA TYR A 219 4.56 -12.66 -10.06
C TYR A 219 4.45 -12.33 -8.58
N ASN A 220 3.76 -13.18 -7.84
CA ASN A 220 3.68 -13.08 -6.39
C ASN A 220 3.73 -14.49 -5.80
N ASP A 221 4.91 -14.86 -5.30
CA ASP A 221 5.18 -16.16 -4.70
C ASP A 221 5.08 -16.07 -3.19
N PHE A 222 4.52 -17.10 -2.58
CA PHE A 222 4.34 -17.17 -1.14
C PHE A 222 5.24 -18.24 -0.54
N TYR A 223 5.96 -17.88 0.52
CA TYR A 223 6.87 -18.76 1.23
C TYR A 223 6.51 -18.82 2.72
N ASP A 224 6.83 -19.94 3.35
CA ASP A 224 6.90 -20.00 4.80
C ASP A 224 8.21 -19.40 5.32
N THR A 225 8.42 -19.40 6.65
CA THR A 225 9.64 -18.85 7.26
C THR A 225 10.90 -19.71 7.04
N GLU A 226 10.72 -20.93 6.53
CA GLU A 226 11.81 -21.82 6.12
C GLU A 226 12.10 -21.74 4.61
N TRP A 227 11.47 -20.79 3.92
CA TRP A 227 11.57 -20.55 2.49
C TRP A 227 11.05 -21.70 1.62
N ASN A 228 10.04 -22.42 2.08
CA ASN A 228 9.32 -23.38 1.25
C ASN A 228 8.21 -22.66 0.48
N LEU A 229 8.16 -22.86 -0.84
CA LEU A 229 7.11 -22.29 -1.70
C LEU A 229 5.75 -22.90 -1.33
N LEU A 230 4.77 -22.03 -1.12
CA LEU A 230 3.40 -22.40 -0.73
C LEU A 230 2.45 -22.30 -1.93
N PRO A 231 1.45 -23.18 -2.05
CA PRO A 231 0.46 -23.16 -3.11
C PRO A 231 -0.60 -22.07 -2.86
N LEU A 232 -0.15 -20.81 -2.75
CA LEU A 232 -1.00 -19.64 -2.52
C LEU A 232 -0.87 -18.67 -3.68
N ALA A 233 -1.94 -17.94 -3.98
CA ALA A 233 -1.94 -16.88 -4.98
C ALA A 233 -2.75 -15.69 -4.48
N MET A 234 -2.23 -14.48 -4.67
CA MET A 234 -2.90 -13.23 -4.34
C MET A 234 -2.44 -12.11 -5.29
N GLY A 235 -3.36 -11.57 -6.05
CA GLY A 235 -3.10 -10.46 -6.96
C GLY A 235 -2.50 -10.88 -8.29
N TYR A 236 -1.33 -11.50 -8.29
CA TYR A 236 -0.62 -12.02 -9.45
C TYR A 236 -0.49 -13.55 -9.37
N ALA A 237 -0.12 -14.17 -10.49
CA ALA A 237 0.18 -15.60 -10.52
C ALA A 237 1.47 -15.91 -9.74
N SER A 238 1.65 -17.17 -9.34
CA SER A 238 2.95 -17.67 -8.90
C SER A 238 3.86 -17.90 -10.12
N SER A 239 5.14 -17.64 -9.98
CA SER A 239 6.14 -17.98 -11.01
C SER A 239 6.32 -19.49 -11.14
N GLU A 240 5.97 -20.26 -10.10
CA GLU A 240 6.25 -21.71 -9.97
C GLU A 240 7.75 -22.03 -10.00
N GLU A 241 8.60 -21.02 -9.89
CA GLU A 241 10.06 -21.16 -9.90
C GLU A 241 10.61 -21.28 -8.48
N THR A 242 11.67 -22.05 -8.31
CA THR A 242 12.40 -22.09 -7.05
C THR A 242 13.40 -20.96 -7.01
N ILE A 243 13.07 -19.90 -6.28
CA ILE A 243 13.95 -18.73 -6.09
C ILE A 243 14.78 -18.95 -4.82
N PRO A 244 16.08 -18.65 -4.83
CA PRO A 244 16.92 -18.77 -3.65
C PRO A 244 16.47 -17.80 -2.56
N ALA A 245 16.56 -18.22 -1.29
CA ALA A 245 16.27 -17.34 -0.16
C ALA A 245 17.22 -16.14 -0.17
N PRO A 246 16.74 -14.92 0.13
CA PRO A 246 17.61 -13.76 0.32
C PRO A 246 18.63 -14.03 1.44
N GLU A 247 19.88 -13.60 1.26
CA GLU A 247 20.94 -13.80 2.27
C GLU A 247 20.57 -13.18 3.62
N GLN A 248 19.81 -12.09 3.61
CA GLN A 248 19.38 -11.35 4.81
C GLN A 248 18.00 -11.78 5.33
N LEU A 249 17.45 -12.90 4.85
CA LEU A 249 16.12 -13.36 5.27
C LEU A 249 15.98 -13.51 6.79
N SER A 250 17.00 -14.07 7.46
CA SER A 250 17.03 -14.23 8.91
C SER A 250 16.95 -12.89 9.64
N ASP A 251 17.66 -11.87 9.16
CA ASP A 251 17.66 -10.54 9.76
C ASP A 251 16.29 -9.86 9.55
N CYS A 252 15.71 -9.95 8.36
CA CYS A 252 14.36 -9.47 8.09
C CYS A 252 13.32 -10.11 9.00
N LEU A 253 13.39 -11.42 9.24
CA LEU A 253 12.48 -12.15 10.13
C LEU A 253 12.58 -11.69 11.59
N LEU A 254 13.78 -11.32 12.07
CA LEU A 254 14.00 -10.83 13.43
C LEU A 254 13.40 -9.43 13.65
N TYR A 255 13.35 -8.57 12.62
CA TYR A 255 12.96 -7.17 12.74
C TYR A 255 11.50 -6.89 12.34
N THR A 256 10.80 -7.84 11.75
CA THR A 256 9.43 -7.65 11.24
C THR A 256 8.33 -7.66 12.29
N SER A 257 8.64 -8.02 13.52
CA SER A 257 7.65 -8.08 14.60
C SER A 257 7.93 -7.10 15.72
N PRO A 258 7.44 -5.87 15.65
CA PRO A 258 7.33 -5.02 16.82
C PRO A 258 6.01 -5.35 17.55
N SER A 259 6.03 -6.35 18.38
CA SER A 259 4.98 -6.51 19.40
C SER A 259 5.13 -5.47 20.49
#